data_9a94265b292a4fcd105ae7094c0a85bc
#
_entry.id   9a94265b292a4fcd105ae7094c0a85bc
#
_cell.length_a   1.000
_cell.length_b   1.000
_cell.length_c   1.000
_cell.angle_alpha   90.00
_cell.angle_beta   90.00
_cell.angle_gamma   90.00
#
_symmetry.space_group_name_H-M   'P 1'
#
loop_
_entity.id
_entity.type
_entity.pdbx_description
1 polymer ?
#
loop_
_entity_poly.entity_id
_entity_poly.type
_entity_poly.pdbx_seq_one_letter_code
_entity_poly.pdbx_strand_id
1 'polypeptide(L)'
;MPFANRADFLAAIARDLGDPDGNTWTSDDLSRALDHALDDLADAVGAPASVDVPATGSDTYDLSGYPHVRQIVAVEWPADEQPPAYLRFHIWGATLRLLDAAPPAGETLRLHYRRAFAVDDESSDVPADLAELAVLGARAYALLQQAARTACTVNVDGWVSRRYELQSERLLTRFREALAELRQARENPPFHPGQTPAWYDERD
;
A
#
# COMPACT_ATOMS: atom_id res chain seq x y z
N MET A 1 -0.88 -21.66 -0.45
CA MET A 1 0.51 -21.64 0.07
C MET A 1 0.78 -20.23 0.54
N PRO A 2 1.54 -20.01 1.60
CA PRO A 2 1.93 -18.65 1.96
C PRO A 2 2.82 -18.07 0.86
N PHE A 3 2.57 -16.83 0.47
CA PHE A 3 3.43 -16.07 -0.44
C PHE A 3 4.62 -15.54 0.38
N ALA A 4 5.66 -16.37 0.50
CA ALA A 4 6.78 -16.08 1.40
C ALA A 4 7.79 -15.08 0.81
N ASN A 5 7.87 -14.99 -0.51
CA ASN A 5 8.83 -14.14 -1.23
C ASN A 5 8.32 -13.76 -2.63
N ARG A 6 9.08 -12.95 -3.35
CA ARG A 6 8.73 -12.48 -4.71
C ARG A 6 8.51 -13.63 -5.69
N ALA A 7 9.32 -14.67 -5.64
CA ALA A 7 9.21 -15.81 -6.57
C ALA A 7 7.85 -16.53 -6.43
N ASP A 8 7.30 -16.66 -5.23
CA ASP A 8 5.98 -17.25 -5.01
C ASP A 8 4.87 -16.45 -5.71
N PHE A 9 4.91 -15.11 -5.61
CA PHE A 9 3.97 -14.24 -6.31
C PHE A 9 4.09 -14.39 -7.83
N LEU A 10 5.32 -14.33 -8.37
CA LEU A 10 5.54 -14.44 -9.81
C LEU A 10 5.06 -15.80 -10.34
N ALA A 11 5.33 -16.90 -9.63
CA ALA A 11 4.85 -18.21 -9.99
C ALA A 11 3.32 -18.34 -9.97
N ALA A 12 2.66 -17.69 -9.00
CA ALA A 12 1.20 -17.64 -8.93
C ALA A 12 0.61 -16.84 -10.10
N ILE A 13 1.16 -15.66 -10.39
CA ILE A 13 0.74 -14.80 -11.50
C ILE A 13 0.90 -15.53 -12.84
N ALA A 14 2.08 -16.15 -13.11
CA ALA A 14 2.36 -16.90 -14.33
C ALA A 14 1.38 -18.07 -14.53
N ARG A 15 1.16 -18.86 -13.48
CA ARG A 15 0.20 -19.97 -13.50
C ARG A 15 -1.21 -19.50 -13.82
N ASP A 16 -1.65 -18.42 -13.19
CA ASP A 16 -2.99 -17.88 -13.37
C ASP A 16 -3.20 -17.19 -14.73
N LEU A 17 -2.12 -16.72 -15.36
CA LEU A 17 -2.11 -16.24 -16.74
C LEU A 17 -2.06 -17.38 -17.75
N GLY A 18 -1.84 -18.62 -17.30
CA GLY A 18 -1.69 -19.80 -18.15
C GLY A 18 -0.33 -19.86 -18.89
N ASP A 19 0.68 -19.22 -18.34
CA ASP A 19 2.04 -19.13 -18.91
C ASP A 19 3.11 -19.51 -17.88
N PRO A 20 3.06 -20.74 -17.31
CA PRO A 20 4.01 -21.14 -16.28
C PRO A 20 5.46 -21.24 -16.78
N ASP A 21 5.63 -21.38 -18.09
CA ASP A 21 6.95 -21.50 -18.74
C ASP A 21 7.53 -20.14 -19.18
N GLY A 22 6.81 -19.03 -18.99
CA GLY A 22 7.27 -17.67 -19.31
C GLY A 22 7.41 -17.37 -20.82
N ASN A 23 6.58 -18.02 -21.65
CA ASN A 23 6.65 -17.85 -23.11
C ASN A 23 6.08 -16.52 -23.60
N THR A 24 5.16 -15.96 -22.84
CA THR A 24 4.45 -14.68 -23.18
C THR A 24 4.89 -13.52 -22.29
N TRP A 25 5.05 -13.77 -20.99
CA TRP A 25 5.47 -12.78 -20.01
C TRP A 25 6.82 -13.16 -19.40
N THR A 26 7.78 -12.27 -19.52
CA THR A 26 9.07 -12.44 -18.84
C THR A 26 8.91 -12.22 -17.32
N SER A 27 9.87 -12.72 -16.54
CA SER A 27 9.91 -12.48 -15.09
C SER A 27 9.91 -10.97 -14.76
N ASP A 28 10.59 -10.15 -15.59
CA ASP A 28 10.61 -8.69 -15.42
C ASP A 28 9.25 -8.05 -15.69
N ASP A 29 8.48 -8.60 -16.64
CA ASP A 29 7.12 -8.09 -16.91
C ASP A 29 6.19 -8.36 -15.76
N LEU A 30 6.24 -9.59 -15.22
CA LEU A 30 5.45 -9.98 -14.06
C LEU A 30 5.87 -9.23 -12.80
N SER A 31 7.18 -8.99 -12.62
CA SER A 31 7.70 -8.21 -11.50
C SER A 31 7.18 -6.78 -11.53
N ARG A 32 7.23 -6.10 -12.68
CA ARG A 32 6.66 -4.75 -12.83
C ARG A 32 5.15 -4.72 -12.58
N ALA A 33 4.44 -5.71 -13.08
CA ALA A 33 3.00 -5.82 -12.85
C ALA A 33 2.68 -6.02 -11.36
N LEU A 34 3.47 -6.82 -10.65
CA LEU A 34 3.36 -7.00 -9.20
C LEU A 34 3.65 -5.69 -8.46
N ASP A 35 4.71 -4.98 -8.81
CA ASP A 35 5.07 -3.71 -8.18
C ASP A 35 3.95 -2.67 -8.30
N HIS A 36 3.31 -2.56 -9.47
CA HIS A 36 2.13 -1.70 -9.65
C HIS A 36 0.96 -2.11 -8.75
N ALA A 37 0.68 -3.40 -8.64
CA ALA A 37 -0.39 -3.89 -7.78
C ALA A 37 -0.12 -3.66 -6.29
N LEU A 38 1.15 -3.82 -5.87
CA LEU A 38 1.58 -3.55 -4.50
C LEU A 38 1.54 -2.06 -4.16
N ASP A 39 1.87 -1.18 -5.11
CA ASP A 39 1.74 0.27 -4.93
C ASP A 39 0.28 0.68 -4.72
N ASP A 40 -0.64 0.21 -5.57
CA ASP A 40 -2.08 0.48 -5.41
C ASP A 40 -2.63 -0.07 -4.08
N LEU A 41 -2.17 -1.26 -3.69
CA LEU A 41 -2.54 -1.90 -2.42
C LEU A 41 -2.00 -1.10 -1.23
N ALA A 42 -0.76 -0.62 -1.32
CA ALA A 42 -0.16 0.22 -0.29
C ALA A 42 -0.89 1.56 -0.12
N ASP A 43 -1.36 2.15 -1.21
CA ASP A 43 -2.16 3.38 -1.17
C ASP A 43 -3.56 3.14 -0.55
N ALA A 44 -4.10 1.92 -0.69
CA ALA A 44 -5.38 1.56 -0.08
C ALA A 44 -5.25 1.25 1.42
N VAL A 45 -4.29 0.40 1.79
CA VAL A 45 -4.15 -0.14 3.15
C VAL A 45 -2.81 0.20 3.78
N GLY A 46 -1.71 -0.07 3.08
CA GLY A 46 -0.33 0.08 3.52
C GLY A 46 0.05 -0.80 4.71
N ALA A 47 1.31 -1.17 4.81
CA ALA A 47 1.84 -1.87 5.98
C ALA A 47 1.97 -0.90 7.17
N PRO A 48 1.44 -1.24 8.37
CA PRO A 48 1.61 -0.39 9.54
C PRO A 48 3.08 -0.40 9.98
N ALA A 49 3.58 0.77 10.36
CA ALA A 49 4.92 0.93 10.90
C ALA A 49 4.96 2.11 11.87
N SER A 50 6.00 2.17 12.68
CA SER A 50 6.27 3.33 13.54
C SER A 50 7.75 3.68 13.51
N VAL A 51 8.04 4.95 13.79
CA VAL A 51 9.41 5.45 13.93
C VAL A 51 9.47 6.48 15.05
N ASP A 52 10.50 6.38 15.86
CA ASP A 52 10.79 7.35 16.92
C ASP A 52 11.58 8.51 16.34
N VAL A 53 11.10 9.72 16.57
CA VAL A 53 11.67 10.98 16.07
C VAL A 53 12.02 11.86 17.28
N PRO A 54 13.26 12.37 17.37
CA PRO A 54 13.61 13.28 18.46
C PRO A 54 12.87 14.59 18.31
N ALA A 55 12.28 15.06 19.40
CA ALA A 55 11.65 16.38 19.47
C ALA A 55 12.71 17.47 19.44
N THR A 56 12.45 18.49 18.63
CA THR A 56 13.36 19.64 18.45
C THR A 56 12.94 20.87 19.23
N GLY A 57 11.84 20.83 19.96
CA GLY A 57 11.20 21.99 20.57
C GLY A 57 10.36 22.81 19.58
N SER A 58 10.20 22.32 18.34
CA SER A 58 9.39 22.93 17.29
C SER A 58 8.05 22.20 17.14
N ASP A 59 7.04 22.89 16.63
CA ASP A 59 5.79 22.30 16.17
C ASP A 59 5.89 21.73 14.75
N THR A 60 7.05 21.87 14.08
CA THR A 60 7.23 21.54 12.67
C THR A 60 8.38 20.57 12.48
N TYR A 61 8.13 19.48 11.71
CA TYR A 61 9.06 18.40 11.43
C TYR A 61 9.16 18.14 9.93
N ASP A 62 10.40 17.94 9.45
CA ASP A 62 10.67 17.57 8.06
C ASP A 62 10.58 16.05 7.90
N LEU A 63 9.69 15.59 7.01
CA LEU A 63 9.49 14.19 6.67
C LEU A 63 10.33 13.72 5.49
N SER A 64 11.13 14.59 4.86
CA SER A 64 11.95 14.24 3.69
C SER A 64 12.97 13.13 3.98
N GLY A 65 13.39 12.99 5.24
CA GLY A 65 14.26 11.91 5.71
C GLY A 65 13.56 10.54 5.83
N TYR A 66 12.24 10.45 5.58
CA TYR A 66 11.45 9.24 5.74
C TYR A 66 10.76 8.84 4.41
N PRO A 67 11.50 8.45 3.37
CA PRO A 67 10.96 8.22 2.02
C PRO A 67 9.95 7.07 1.93
N HIS A 68 9.92 6.19 2.92
CA HIS A 68 8.99 5.05 2.96
C HIS A 68 7.62 5.39 3.57
N VAL A 69 7.48 6.57 4.14
CA VAL A 69 6.19 7.03 4.72
C VAL A 69 5.23 7.38 3.59
N ARG A 70 4.14 6.60 3.47
CA ARG A 70 3.03 6.89 2.54
C ARG A 70 1.99 7.79 3.20
N GLN A 71 1.66 7.49 4.45
CA GLN A 71 0.65 8.22 5.20
C GLN A 71 0.97 8.20 6.69
N ILE A 72 1.00 9.34 7.36
CA ILE A 72 1.01 9.42 8.83
C ILE A 72 -0.42 9.14 9.33
N VAL A 73 -0.54 8.23 10.28
CA VAL A 73 -1.82 7.82 10.88
C VAL A 73 -2.03 8.53 12.21
N ALA A 74 -0.98 8.58 13.05
CA ALA A 74 -1.02 9.22 14.36
C ALA A 74 0.37 9.70 14.77
N VAL A 75 0.39 10.70 15.65
CA VAL A 75 1.60 11.18 16.32
C VAL A 75 1.39 11.01 17.81
N GLU A 76 2.16 10.12 18.43
CA GLU A 76 2.12 9.81 19.84
C GLU A 76 3.17 10.67 20.59
N TRP A 77 2.74 11.30 21.68
CA TRP A 77 3.65 12.04 22.56
C TRP A 77 3.03 12.24 23.94
N PRO A 78 3.80 11.96 25.03
CA PRO A 78 5.11 11.31 25.05
C PRO A 78 5.05 9.87 24.53
N ALA A 79 6.12 9.41 23.86
CA ALA A 79 6.19 8.02 23.41
C ALA A 79 6.19 7.05 24.60
N ASP A 80 5.53 5.89 24.45
CA ASP A 80 5.46 4.81 25.46
C ASP A 80 4.64 5.16 26.73
N GLU A 81 3.87 6.24 26.75
CA GLU A 81 2.97 6.53 27.86
C GLU A 81 1.71 5.64 27.83
N GLN A 82 1.18 5.30 29.01
CA GLN A 82 -0.04 4.48 29.12
C GLN A 82 -1.11 5.22 29.93
N PRO A 83 -2.27 5.50 29.37
CA PRO A 83 -2.68 5.29 27.96
C PRO A 83 -1.94 6.23 26.99
N PRO A 84 -1.75 5.80 25.71
CA PRO A 84 -1.04 6.62 24.74
C PRO A 84 -1.80 7.94 24.49
N ALA A 85 -1.06 9.04 24.42
CA ALA A 85 -1.60 10.35 24.07
C ALA A 85 -1.22 10.69 22.63
N TYR A 86 -2.19 11.20 21.86
CA TYR A 86 -2.00 11.54 20.46
C TYR A 86 -2.15 13.03 20.23
N LEU A 87 -1.23 13.61 19.43
CA LEU A 87 -1.27 14.98 19.01
C LEU A 87 -2.02 15.13 17.68
N ARG A 88 -2.80 16.18 17.53
CA ARG A 88 -3.35 16.58 16.24
C ARG A 88 -2.25 17.16 15.39
N PHE A 89 -2.31 16.88 14.10
CA PHE A 89 -1.29 17.32 13.16
C PHE A 89 -1.89 17.67 11.81
N HIS A 90 -1.12 18.40 11.01
CA HIS A 90 -1.39 18.71 9.62
C HIS A 90 -0.14 18.39 8.78
N ILE A 91 -0.34 17.88 7.56
CA ILE A 91 0.74 17.59 6.63
C ILE A 91 0.59 18.49 5.42
N TRP A 92 1.68 19.17 5.06
CA TRP A 92 1.80 19.95 3.84
C TRP A 92 3.09 19.58 3.11
N GLY A 93 2.97 18.87 1.97
CA GLY A 93 4.13 18.30 1.30
C GLY A 93 4.90 17.34 2.20
N ALA A 94 6.18 17.57 2.37
CA ALA A 94 7.05 16.81 3.27
C ALA A 94 7.11 17.38 4.70
N THR A 95 6.22 18.30 5.08
CA THR A 95 6.25 18.96 6.39
C THR A 95 5.07 18.48 7.23
N LEU A 96 5.37 17.93 8.42
CA LEU A 96 4.41 17.65 9.48
C LEU A 96 4.38 18.84 10.45
N ARG A 97 3.20 19.37 10.72
CA ARG A 97 2.99 20.39 11.76
C ARG A 97 2.07 19.87 12.84
N LEU A 98 2.51 19.96 14.09
CA LEU A 98 1.70 19.67 15.27
C LEU A 98 0.80 20.87 15.58
N LEU A 99 -0.44 20.61 16.00
CA LEU A 99 -1.44 21.65 16.24
C LEU A 99 -1.68 21.91 17.72
N ASP A 100 -1.40 20.96 18.61
CA ASP A 100 -1.74 21.05 20.03
C ASP A 100 -0.59 21.58 20.88
N ALA A 101 0.62 21.08 20.65
CA ALA A 101 1.80 21.42 21.43
C ALA A 101 3.08 21.24 20.62
N ALA A 102 4.15 21.93 21.02
CA ALA A 102 5.51 21.67 20.58
C ALA A 102 6.20 20.85 21.68
N PRO A 103 6.49 19.56 21.47
CA PRO A 103 7.20 18.74 22.43
C PRO A 103 8.57 19.31 22.76
N PRO A 104 9.00 19.32 24.04
CA PRO A 104 10.30 19.84 24.44
C PRO A 104 11.46 19.16 23.70
N ALA A 105 12.51 19.92 23.40
CA ALA A 105 13.70 19.37 22.77
C ALA A 105 14.33 18.26 23.61
N GLY A 106 14.69 17.15 22.96
CA GLY A 106 15.28 15.99 23.60
C GLY A 106 14.28 14.91 24.04
N GLU A 107 12.98 15.18 23.98
CA GLU A 107 11.95 14.16 24.12
C GLU A 107 11.76 13.37 22.82
N THR A 108 10.97 12.29 22.87
CA THR A 108 10.73 11.42 21.71
C THR A 108 9.26 11.47 21.33
N LEU A 109 9.00 11.74 20.03
CA LEU A 109 7.70 11.49 19.41
C LEU A 109 7.74 10.16 18.70
N ARG A 110 6.60 9.45 18.66
CA ARG A 110 6.44 8.28 17.81
C ARG A 110 5.46 8.60 16.70
N LEU A 111 5.95 8.49 15.47
CA LEU A 111 5.12 8.60 14.27
C LEU A 111 4.61 7.20 13.91
N HIS A 112 3.29 7.02 13.94
CA HIS A 112 2.63 5.85 13.40
C HIS A 112 2.25 6.13 11.96
N TYR A 113 2.70 5.29 11.03
CA TYR A 113 2.51 5.54 9.60
C TYR A 113 2.22 4.27 8.80
N ARG A 114 1.80 4.45 7.57
CA ARG A 114 1.66 3.41 6.57
C ARG A 114 2.82 3.50 5.59
N ARG A 115 3.39 2.35 5.24
CA ARG A 115 4.44 2.23 4.22
C ARG A 115 4.02 1.28 3.10
N ALA A 116 4.77 1.29 1.99
CA ALA A 116 4.65 0.26 0.98
C ALA A 116 4.94 -1.13 1.55
N PHE A 117 4.32 -2.16 0.96
CA PHE A 117 4.66 -3.54 1.27
C PHE A 117 6.04 -3.87 0.70
N ALA A 118 6.84 -4.58 1.46
CA ALA A 118 8.13 -5.09 1.03
C ALA A 118 7.95 -6.54 0.52
N VAL A 119 8.35 -6.77 -0.73
CA VAL A 119 8.37 -8.10 -1.34
C VAL A 119 9.69 -8.24 -2.08
N ASP A 120 10.59 -9.02 -1.52
CA ASP A 120 11.91 -9.30 -2.07
C ASP A 120 12.11 -10.82 -2.33
N ASP A 121 13.33 -11.22 -2.69
CA ASP A 121 13.65 -12.61 -3.02
C ASP A 121 13.68 -13.52 -1.79
N GLU A 122 13.76 -12.97 -0.58
CA GLU A 122 13.89 -13.70 0.67
C GLU A 122 12.60 -13.69 1.49
N SER A 123 11.84 -12.58 1.41
CA SER A 123 10.70 -12.34 2.29
C SER A 123 9.55 -11.54 1.64
N SER A 124 8.38 -11.64 2.27
CA SER A 124 7.22 -10.81 1.97
C SER A 124 6.52 -10.42 3.27
N ASP A 125 6.19 -9.14 3.42
CA ASP A 125 5.35 -8.64 4.52
C ASP A 125 3.90 -8.38 4.11
N VAL A 126 3.50 -8.82 2.92
CA VAL A 126 2.11 -8.76 2.48
C VAL A 126 1.28 -9.74 3.32
N PRO A 127 0.25 -9.27 4.03
CA PRO A 127 -0.65 -10.15 4.77
C PRO A 127 -1.29 -11.21 3.87
N ALA A 128 -1.49 -12.41 4.41
CA ALA A 128 -1.98 -13.55 3.64
C ALA A 128 -3.36 -13.30 2.99
N ASP A 129 -4.22 -12.52 3.64
CA ASP A 129 -5.53 -12.10 3.14
C ASP A 129 -5.46 -11.09 1.99
N LEU A 130 -4.34 -10.37 1.86
CA LEU A 130 -4.11 -9.39 0.79
C LEU A 130 -3.27 -9.96 -0.37
N ALA A 131 -2.57 -11.07 -0.16
CA ALA A 131 -1.67 -11.65 -1.16
C ALA A 131 -2.41 -12.05 -2.45
N GLU A 132 -3.57 -12.69 -2.34
CA GLU A 132 -4.40 -13.04 -3.50
C GLU A 132 -4.91 -11.80 -4.24
N LEU A 133 -5.18 -10.72 -3.52
CA LEU A 133 -5.58 -9.45 -4.12
C LEU A 133 -4.42 -8.81 -4.89
N ALA A 134 -3.19 -8.88 -4.36
CA ALA A 134 -1.98 -8.45 -5.07
C ALA A 134 -1.77 -9.25 -6.37
N VAL A 135 -1.94 -10.58 -6.33
CA VAL A 135 -1.88 -11.44 -7.54
C VAL A 135 -2.96 -11.04 -8.55
N LEU A 136 -4.20 -10.78 -8.11
CA LEU A 136 -5.28 -10.34 -8.99
C LEU A 136 -4.93 -9.02 -9.72
N GLY A 137 -4.42 -8.03 -8.97
CA GLY A 137 -3.97 -6.76 -9.53
C GLY A 137 -2.82 -6.92 -10.51
N ALA A 138 -1.80 -7.71 -10.13
CA ALA A 138 -0.65 -7.98 -10.98
C ALA A 138 -1.04 -8.67 -12.30
N ARG A 139 -1.95 -9.64 -12.28
CA ARG A 139 -2.51 -10.25 -13.49
C ARG A 139 -3.18 -9.23 -14.39
N ALA A 140 -3.95 -8.33 -13.81
CA ALA A 140 -4.62 -7.28 -14.57
C ALA A 140 -3.63 -6.34 -15.28
N TYR A 141 -2.57 -5.94 -14.58
CA TYR A 141 -1.51 -5.10 -15.15
C TYR A 141 -0.68 -5.84 -16.20
N ALA A 142 -0.34 -7.13 -16.00
CA ALA A 142 0.35 -7.93 -17.00
C ALA A 142 -0.46 -8.05 -18.29
N LEU A 143 -1.77 -8.30 -18.21
CA LEU A 143 -2.66 -8.33 -19.37
C LEU A 143 -2.75 -6.98 -20.08
N LEU A 144 -2.79 -5.87 -19.34
CA LEU A 144 -2.78 -4.51 -19.91
C LEU A 144 -1.49 -4.23 -20.68
N GLN A 145 -0.35 -4.60 -20.12
CA GLN A 145 0.95 -4.48 -20.79
C GLN A 145 0.98 -5.30 -22.09
N GLN A 146 0.45 -6.52 -22.06
CA GLN A 146 0.39 -7.39 -23.24
C GLN A 146 -0.56 -6.86 -24.31
N ALA A 147 -1.70 -6.29 -23.91
CA ALA A 147 -2.61 -5.60 -24.82
C ALA A 147 -1.90 -4.47 -25.56
N ALA A 148 -1.15 -3.63 -24.84
CA ALA A 148 -0.39 -2.53 -25.42
C ALA A 148 0.71 -3.02 -26.39
N ARG A 149 1.45 -4.09 -26.03
CA ARG A 149 2.48 -4.70 -26.88
C ARG A 149 1.89 -5.25 -28.17
N THR A 150 0.81 -6.02 -28.07
CA THR A 150 0.18 -6.65 -29.24
C THR A 150 -0.49 -5.63 -30.17
N ALA A 151 -1.02 -4.53 -29.65
CA ALA A 151 -1.57 -3.42 -30.43
C ALA A 151 -0.52 -2.74 -31.32
N CYS A 152 0.74 -2.74 -30.91
CA CYS A 152 1.85 -2.15 -31.65
C CYS A 152 2.54 -3.12 -32.63
N THR A 153 2.13 -4.39 -32.68
CA THR A 153 2.78 -5.42 -33.50
C THR A 153 2.07 -5.58 -34.84
N VAL A 154 2.77 -5.33 -35.95
CA VAL A 154 2.22 -5.24 -37.32
C VAL A 154 1.53 -6.52 -37.82
N ASN A 155 1.84 -7.69 -37.26
CA ASN A 155 1.32 -8.99 -37.71
C ASN A 155 0.41 -9.68 -36.71
N VAL A 156 -0.08 -8.98 -35.67
CA VAL A 156 -1.02 -9.55 -34.72
C VAL A 156 -2.45 -9.12 -35.10
N ASP A 157 -3.35 -10.08 -35.15
CA ASP A 157 -4.75 -9.82 -35.41
C ASP A 157 -5.33 -8.92 -34.31
N GLY A 158 -5.96 -7.80 -34.66
CA GLY A 158 -6.43 -6.78 -33.71
C GLY A 158 -7.39 -7.31 -32.65
N TRP A 159 -8.02 -8.46 -32.87
CA TRP A 159 -8.88 -9.10 -31.88
C TRP A 159 -8.09 -9.68 -30.68
N VAL A 160 -6.83 -10.06 -30.88
CA VAL A 160 -5.96 -10.60 -29.82
C VAL A 160 -5.65 -9.52 -28.78
N SER A 161 -5.26 -8.33 -29.25
CA SER A 161 -5.07 -7.17 -28.38
C SER A 161 -6.36 -6.83 -27.63
N ARG A 162 -7.49 -6.78 -28.33
CA ARG A 162 -8.79 -6.51 -27.74
C ARG A 162 -9.18 -7.52 -26.65
N ARG A 163 -8.85 -8.78 -26.83
CA ARG A 163 -9.10 -9.83 -25.83
C ARG A 163 -8.33 -9.57 -24.54
N TYR A 164 -7.04 -9.25 -24.63
CA TYR A 164 -6.22 -8.91 -23.46
C TYR A 164 -6.74 -7.66 -22.75
N GLU A 165 -7.12 -6.63 -23.51
CA GLU A 165 -7.71 -5.40 -23.00
C GLU A 165 -8.99 -5.68 -22.20
N LEU A 166 -9.95 -6.41 -22.75
CA LEU A 166 -11.20 -6.75 -22.08
C LEU A 166 -11.00 -7.61 -20.82
N GLN A 167 -10.02 -8.53 -20.83
CA GLN A 167 -9.68 -9.30 -19.65
C GLN A 167 -9.04 -8.43 -18.56
N SER A 168 -8.11 -7.57 -18.95
CA SER A 168 -7.50 -6.60 -18.03
C SER A 168 -8.55 -5.69 -17.39
N GLU A 169 -9.43 -5.09 -18.18
CA GLU A 169 -10.51 -4.20 -17.69
C GLU A 169 -11.36 -4.88 -16.60
N ARG A 170 -11.76 -6.14 -16.84
CA ARG A 170 -12.55 -6.91 -15.86
C ARG A 170 -11.82 -7.16 -14.55
N LEU A 171 -10.53 -7.51 -14.64
CA LEU A 171 -9.73 -7.76 -13.45
C LEU A 171 -9.41 -6.46 -12.72
N LEU A 172 -9.10 -5.36 -13.44
CA LEU A 172 -8.86 -4.05 -12.85
C LEU A 172 -10.11 -3.52 -12.14
N THR A 173 -11.30 -3.74 -12.70
CA THR A 173 -12.55 -3.35 -12.05
C THR A 173 -12.69 -4.06 -10.70
N ARG A 174 -12.56 -5.39 -10.67
CA ARG A 174 -12.64 -6.17 -9.42
C ARG A 174 -11.55 -5.77 -8.41
N PHE A 175 -10.34 -5.54 -8.89
CA PHE A 175 -9.23 -5.12 -8.05
C PHE A 175 -9.52 -3.76 -7.40
N ARG A 176 -9.97 -2.78 -8.19
CA ARG A 176 -10.31 -1.44 -7.70
C ARG A 176 -11.51 -1.43 -6.74
N GLU A 177 -12.51 -2.26 -7.01
CA GLU A 177 -13.65 -2.47 -6.09
C GLU A 177 -13.17 -2.99 -4.74
N ALA A 178 -12.33 -4.04 -4.72
CA ALA A 178 -11.75 -4.57 -3.48
C ALA A 178 -10.87 -3.54 -2.76
N LEU A 179 -10.06 -2.76 -3.49
CA LEU A 179 -9.27 -1.67 -2.89
C LEU A 179 -10.18 -0.58 -2.28
N ALA A 180 -11.30 -0.26 -2.91
CA ALA A 180 -12.26 0.71 -2.39
C ALA A 180 -12.92 0.20 -1.10
N GLU A 181 -13.29 -1.07 -1.03
CA GLU A 181 -13.82 -1.70 0.18
C GLU A 181 -12.79 -1.67 1.32
N LEU A 182 -11.52 -1.97 1.04
CA LEU A 182 -10.44 -1.89 2.02
C LEU A 182 -10.22 -0.47 2.53
N ARG A 183 -10.27 0.55 1.66
CA ARG A 183 -10.18 1.97 2.05
C ARG A 183 -11.35 2.34 2.96
N GLN A 184 -12.57 1.97 2.58
CA GLN A 184 -13.76 2.25 3.37
C GLN A 184 -13.73 1.56 4.74
N ALA A 185 -13.31 0.30 4.80
CA ALA A 185 -13.15 -0.42 6.06
C ALA A 185 -12.10 0.23 6.98
N ARG A 186 -11.05 0.83 6.40
CA ARG A 186 -10.03 1.57 7.11
C ARG A 186 -10.54 2.90 7.66
N GLU A 187 -11.34 3.64 6.87
CA GLU A 187 -11.90 4.93 7.26
C GLU A 187 -13.01 4.80 8.28
N ASN A 188 -13.74 3.68 8.24
CA ASN A 188 -14.81 3.34 9.15
C ASN A 188 -14.49 2.02 9.89
N PRO A 189 -13.52 2.00 10.81
CA PRO A 189 -13.21 0.80 11.55
C PRO A 189 -14.45 0.32 12.30
N PRO A 190 -14.71 -1.00 12.38
CA PRO A 190 -15.84 -1.52 13.11
C PRO A 190 -15.77 -1.02 14.55
N PHE A 191 -16.89 -0.48 15.03
CA PHE A 191 -16.99 0.05 16.39
C PHE A 191 -16.75 -1.09 17.39
N HIS A 192 -15.66 -1.01 18.13
CA HIS A 192 -15.41 -1.85 19.28
C HIS A 192 -15.88 -1.12 20.53
N PRO A 193 -16.87 -1.64 21.26
CA PRO A 193 -17.31 -1.05 22.53
C PRO A 193 -16.12 -0.94 23.50
N GLY A 194 -15.73 0.30 23.86
CA GLY A 194 -14.59 0.58 24.72
C GLY A 194 -13.35 1.21 24.03
N GLN A 195 -13.34 1.34 22.70
CA GLN A 195 -12.38 2.16 21.99
C GLN A 195 -13.07 3.45 21.52
N THR A 196 -12.69 4.57 22.11
CA THR A 196 -13.08 5.87 21.56
C THR A 196 -12.27 6.06 20.28
N PRO A 197 -12.91 6.28 19.12
CA PRO A 197 -12.17 6.59 17.89
C PRO A 197 -11.31 7.83 18.12
N ALA A 198 -10.07 7.84 17.64
CA ALA A 198 -9.13 8.94 17.83
C ALA A 198 -9.60 10.31 17.26
N TRP A 199 -10.75 10.35 16.56
CA TRP A 199 -11.40 11.53 16.00
C TRP A 199 -12.68 11.96 16.76
N TYR A 200 -13.06 11.21 17.80
CA TYR A 200 -14.22 11.59 18.62
C TYR A 200 -13.80 12.67 19.60
N ASP A 201 -14.08 13.93 19.26
CA ASP A 201 -13.91 15.07 20.15
C ASP A 201 -15.17 15.20 21.01
N GLU A 202 -15.05 14.85 22.30
CA GLU A 202 -16.10 15.11 23.31
C GLU A 202 -16.13 16.61 23.67
N ARG A 203 -16.37 17.50 22.71
CA ARG A 203 -16.66 18.90 23.00
C ARG A 203 -18.06 19.24 22.53
N ASP A 204 -18.98 19.10 23.44
CA ASP A 204 -20.15 19.97 23.62
C ASP A 204 -19.92 20.83 24.87
#